data_dc064854822327dd076e48500b67aa34
#
_entry.id   dc064854822327dd076e48500b67aa34
#
_cell.length_a   1.000
_cell.length_b   1.000
_cell.length_c   1.000
_cell.angle_alpha   90.00
_cell.angle_beta   90.00
_cell.angle_gamma   90.00
#
_symmetry.space_group_name_H-M   'P 1'
#
loop_
_entity.id
_entity.type
_entity.pdbx_description
1 polymer ?
#
loop_
_entity_poly.entity_id
_entity_poly.type
_entity_poly.pdbx_seq_one_letter_code
_entity_poly.pdbx_strand_id
1 'polypeptide(L)'
;MKNSTIKIFSIFLSAALIVSCGGGKKEEEFKFYALKEAASQQLELTVEASGTVEAISSIEIKSKASGQILFLGAEIGDYVDEGVVLARIDQRTPTNTLAQANADLEVAKVRLSNAQNQFERSKRLHDEGNISDKSFEDAQEAFSSARAQLVRAEVFLENARIALDDTSVRSPIAGTVISRPAEVGQVITSPTSAVGGGTLLMEMADLNKVRVRALIDEIDIGKINIGQEVTLKVSAYRDKKFVGVVSKIEPMSKIDQNVTTFPVLIDIENQDNLLLIGMNTDVEIEILNEEVALALPAGSLRTRKDIRSVAPLLGIKEDELNNFLIKKVDGENFDTYIVLKKTKKGAVPAWIKVGKTDLNYVEVIQGIKYDEVVYVLPSEGLIKYQQKFSERVKGRFG
;
A
#
# COMPACT_ATOMS: atom_id res chain seq x y z
N MET A 1 61.71 -37.81 31.10
CA MET A 1 62.10 -38.64 32.24
C MET A 1 60.92 -38.75 33.19
N LYS A 2 60.51 -39.89 33.29
CA LYS A 2 59.99 -40.82 34.35
C LYS A 2 58.53 -40.50 34.73
N ASN A 3 57.54 -41.22 34.23
CA ASN A 3 57.09 -42.60 34.54
C ASN A 3 56.94 -42.97 36.00
N SER A 4 55.76 -43.49 36.30
CA SER A 4 55.43 -44.39 37.38
C SER A 4 54.88 -43.79 38.64
N THR A 5 53.53 -43.71 38.70
CA THR A 5 52.73 -44.05 39.92
C THR A 5 51.22 -44.05 39.54
N ILE A 6 50.82 -44.97 38.67
CA ILE A 6 49.40 -45.32 38.43
C ILE A 6 49.37 -46.84 38.53
N LYS A 7 49.00 -47.39 39.63
CA LYS A 7 48.48 -48.74 39.86
C LYS A 7 48.47 -48.98 41.37
N ILE A 8 47.38 -48.65 42.03
CA ILE A 8 46.85 -49.17 43.33
C ILE A 8 45.78 -48.24 43.83
N PHE A 9 44.69 -48.07 43.05
CA PHE A 9 43.46 -47.45 43.55
C PHE A 9 42.21 -47.96 42.82
N SER A 10 42.28 -49.17 42.28
CA SER A 10 41.22 -49.74 41.42
C SER A 10 40.52 -50.98 41.99
N ILE A 11 40.54 -51.22 43.28
CA ILE A 11 39.91 -52.47 43.89
C ILE A 11 38.98 -52.14 45.08
N PHE A 12 38.73 -50.87 45.44
CA PHE A 12 37.82 -50.55 46.56
C PHE A 12 36.59 -49.78 46.18
N LEU A 13 36.24 -49.65 44.89
CA LEU A 13 35.05 -48.88 44.42
C LEU A 13 34.00 -49.75 43.73
N SER A 14 33.98 -51.05 43.94
CA SER A 14 33.01 -51.97 43.31
C SER A 14 32.02 -52.64 44.29
N ALA A 15 31.92 -52.18 45.54
CA ALA A 15 31.04 -52.81 46.55
C ALA A 15 29.99 -51.82 47.18
N ALA A 16 29.78 -50.61 46.66
CA ALA A 16 28.84 -49.62 47.20
C ALA A 16 27.70 -49.21 46.27
N LEU A 17 27.39 -50.01 45.23
CA LEU A 17 26.36 -49.65 44.24
C LEU A 17 25.19 -50.66 44.14
N ILE A 18 24.84 -51.37 45.23
CA ILE A 18 23.66 -52.27 45.23
C ILE A 18 22.75 -52.00 46.45
N VAL A 19 22.52 -50.76 46.83
CA VAL A 19 21.39 -50.43 47.72
C VAL A 19 20.91 -48.98 47.40
N SER A 20 20.23 -48.81 46.30
CA SER A 20 19.31 -47.69 46.09
C SER A 20 18.39 -47.93 44.91
N CYS A 21 17.56 -48.96 45.04
CA CYS A 21 16.46 -49.19 44.12
C CYS A 21 15.19 -49.30 44.94
N GLY A 22 14.67 -48.16 45.39
CA GLY A 22 13.49 -48.08 46.23
C GLY A 22 12.89 -46.68 46.28
N GLY A 23 13.01 -45.94 45.20
CA GLY A 23 12.29 -44.67 45.03
C GLY A 23 11.32 -44.79 43.88
N GLY A 24 10.05 -45.07 44.13
CA GLY A 24 9.01 -45.07 43.12
C GLY A 24 8.98 -43.70 42.44
N LYS A 25 9.57 -43.60 41.26
CA LYS A 25 9.22 -42.56 40.32
C LYS A 25 7.71 -42.67 40.08
N LYS A 26 6.91 -41.77 40.68
CA LYS A 26 5.59 -41.54 40.15
C LYS A 26 5.75 -41.34 38.65
N GLU A 27 5.24 -42.30 37.86
CA GLU A 27 5.00 -42.06 36.44
C GLU A 27 4.18 -40.78 36.40
N GLU A 28 4.78 -39.69 35.95
CA GLU A 28 4.00 -38.50 35.55
C GLU A 28 3.14 -38.99 34.42
N GLU A 29 1.86 -39.23 34.71
CA GLU A 29 0.86 -39.48 33.68
C GLU A 29 0.96 -38.34 32.68
N PHE A 30 1.36 -38.67 31.46
CA PHE A 30 1.48 -37.72 30.38
C PHE A 30 0.10 -37.15 30.10
N LYS A 31 -0.16 -35.94 30.64
CA LYS A 31 -1.45 -35.28 30.48
C LYS A 31 -1.56 -34.72 29.07
N PHE A 32 -2.44 -35.29 28.27
CA PHE A 32 -2.74 -34.85 26.88
C PHE A 32 -3.47 -33.51 26.80
N TYR A 33 -3.59 -32.78 27.90
CA TYR A 33 -4.31 -31.53 27.98
C TYR A 33 -3.58 -30.49 28.80
N ALA A 34 -3.78 -29.22 28.46
CA ALA A 34 -3.47 -28.10 29.32
C ALA A 34 -4.75 -27.54 29.94
N LEU A 35 -4.61 -26.92 31.08
CA LEU A 35 -5.71 -26.20 31.74
C LEU A 35 -5.43 -24.71 31.60
N LYS A 36 -6.43 -23.96 31.16
CA LYS A 36 -6.35 -22.50 31.02
C LYS A 36 -7.58 -21.87 31.64
N GLU A 37 -7.39 -20.73 32.26
CA GLU A 37 -8.45 -19.93 32.86
C GLU A 37 -9.02 -18.96 31.82
N ALA A 38 -10.33 -18.74 31.92
CA ALA A 38 -10.99 -17.71 31.12
C ALA A 38 -10.71 -16.34 31.78
N ALA A 39 -9.98 -15.48 31.06
CA ALA A 39 -9.51 -14.20 31.58
C ALA A 39 -9.64 -13.10 30.50
N SER A 40 -9.47 -11.85 30.92
CA SER A 40 -9.29 -10.72 30.00
C SER A 40 -8.03 -10.94 29.16
N GLN A 41 -8.12 -10.64 27.87
CA GLN A 41 -7.03 -10.81 26.90
C GLN A 41 -7.05 -9.71 25.85
N GLN A 42 -5.89 -9.19 25.50
CA GLN A 42 -5.71 -8.36 24.33
C GLN A 42 -5.76 -9.26 23.09
N LEU A 43 -6.69 -8.97 22.18
CA LEU A 43 -6.76 -9.64 20.88
C LEU A 43 -6.10 -8.74 19.84
N GLU A 44 -5.07 -9.26 19.19
CA GLU A 44 -4.33 -8.58 18.14
C GLU A 44 -4.35 -9.42 16.88
N LEU A 45 -4.96 -8.88 15.83
CA LEU A 45 -4.98 -9.50 14.51
C LEU A 45 -4.42 -8.51 13.50
N THR A 46 -3.33 -8.88 12.87
CA THR A 46 -2.70 -8.11 11.81
C THR A 46 -2.70 -8.89 10.49
N VAL A 47 -2.75 -8.16 9.39
CA VAL A 47 -2.50 -8.70 8.05
C VAL A 47 -1.14 -8.20 7.60
N GLU A 48 -0.27 -9.14 7.23
CA GLU A 48 1.05 -8.85 6.72
C GLU A 48 1.06 -8.90 5.19
N ALA A 49 1.73 -7.93 4.57
CA ALA A 49 1.89 -7.86 3.13
C ALA A 49 3.21 -7.21 2.74
N SER A 50 3.66 -7.44 1.52
CA SER A 50 4.77 -6.67 0.94
C SER A 50 4.25 -5.51 0.12
N GLY A 51 4.99 -4.40 0.13
CA GLY A 51 4.64 -3.21 -0.62
C GLY A 51 5.87 -2.49 -1.17
N THR A 52 5.62 -1.52 -2.04
CA THR A 52 6.65 -0.66 -2.62
C THR A 52 6.28 0.80 -2.39
N VAL A 53 7.28 1.60 -2.02
CA VAL A 53 7.12 3.05 -1.85
C VAL A 53 6.99 3.71 -3.22
N GLU A 54 5.93 4.49 -3.41
CA GLU A 54 5.63 5.26 -4.62
C GLU A 54 5.41 6.74 -4.26
N ALA A 55 5.61 7.64 -5.21
CA ALA A 55 5.14 9.01 -5.06
C ALA A 55 3.60 9.03 -5.10
N ILE A 56 2.97 9.90 -4.32
CA ILE A 56 1.52 10.15 -4.43
C ILE A 56 1.18 10.71 -5.82
N SER A 57 2.04 11.61 -6.30
CA SER A 57 1.93 12.23 -7.63
C SER A 57 3.33 12.46 -8.19
N SER A 58 3.58 11.97 -9.40
CA SER A 58 4.76 12.34 -10.20
C SER A 58 4.31 13.06 -11.46
N ILE A 59 5.12 14.00 -11.92
CA ILE A 59 4.85 14.76 -13.14
C ILE A 59 6.01 14.56 -14.11
N GLU A 60 5.69 14.08 -15.30
CA GLU A 60 6.60 14.02 -16.43
C GLU A 60 6.68 15.39 -17.11
N ILE A 61 7.86 15.99 -17.11
CA ILE A 61 8.14 17.26 -17.76
C ILE A 61 8.66 16.97 -19.17
N LYS A 62 7.80 17.21 -20.14
CA LYS A 62 8.10 17.00 -21.56
C LYS A 62 8.34 18.32 -22.26
N SER A 63 9.22 18.31 -23.28
CA SER A 63 9.44 19.48 -24.10
C SER A 63 8.22 19.83 -24.93
N LYS A 64 7.83 21.11 -24.91
CA LYS A 64 6.83 21.67 -25.84
C LYS A 64 7.46 22.24 -27.12
N ALA A 65 8.75 22.63 -27.06
CA ALA A 65 9.51 23.13 -28.19
C ALA A 65 10.47 22.07 -28.77
N SER A 66 10.81 22.22 -30.05
CA SER A 66 11.84 21.44 -30.72
C SER A 66 13.15 22.25 -30.80
N GLY A 67 14.30 21.59 -30.61
CA GLY A 67 15.60 22.23 -30.71
C GLY A 67 16.66 21.53 -29.87
N GLN A 68 17.84 22.14 -29.78
CA GLN A 68 18.93 21.64 -28.95
C GLN A 68 18.77 22.15 -27.53
N ILE A 69 18.97 21.28 -26.53
CA ILE A 69 19.04 21.67 -25.12
C ILE A 69 20.34 22.42 -24.88
N LEU A 70 20.25 23.68 -24.48
CA LEU A 70 21.40 24.53 -24.17
C LEU A 70 21.77 24.52 -22.69
N PHE A 71 20.75 24.28 -21.81
CA PHE A 71 20.90 24.33 -20.36
C PHE A 71 19.89 23.41 -19.70
N LEU A 72 20.35 22.73 -18.63
CA LEU A 72 19.52 21.99 -17.68
C LEU A 72 19.82 22.55 -16.29
N GLY A 73 18.79 23.00 -15.58
CA GLY A 73 18.88 23.76 -14.33
C GLY A 73 18.79 22.93 -13.06
N ALA A 74 18.57 21.61 -13.16
CA ALA A 74 18.46 20.73 -12.02
C ALA A 74 19.05 19.34 -12.32
N GLU A 75 19.60 18.71 -11.28
CA GLU A 75 20.10 17.33 -11.29
C GLU A 75 19.14 16.40 -10.55
N ILE A 76 19.36 15.08 -10.70
CA ILE A 76 18.57 14.08 -9.96
C ILE A 76 18.86 14.25 -8.46
N GLY A 77 17.79 14.35 -7.67
CA GLY A 77 17.85 14.57 -6.22
C GLY A 77 17.71 16.04 -5.80
N ASP A 78 17.78 17.00 -6.74
CA ASP A 78 17.59 18.42 -6.40
C ASP A 78 16.11 18.72 -6.11
N TYR A 79 15.88 19.51 -5.08
CA TYR A 79 14.58 20.13 -4.82
C TYR A 79 14.44 21.41 -5.61
N VAL A 80 13.34 21.59 -6.30
CA VAL A 80 13.05 22.72 -7.17
C VAL A 80 11.69 23.32 -6.83
N ASP A 81 11.63 24.64 -6.71
CA ASP A 81 10.37 25.36 -6.51
C ASP A 81 9.57 25.50 -7.81
N GLU A 82 8.26 25.73 -7.69
CA GLU A 82 7.38 26.01 -8.82
C GLU A 82 7.86 27.25 -9.61
N GLY A 83 7.83 27.18 -10.93
CA GLY A 83 8.21 28.27 -11.85
C GLY A 83 9.69 28.40 -12.14
N VAL A 84 10.58 27.68 -11.45
CA VAL A 84 12.02 27.67 -11.71
C VAL A 84 12.30 27.07 -13.10
N VAL A 85 13.26 27.66 -13.83
CA VAL A 85 13.66 27.19 -15.15
C VAL A 85 14.44 25.89 -15.04
N LEU A 86 13.88 24.81 -15.56
CA LEU A 86 14.46 23.46 -15.59
C LEU A 86 15.31 23.19 -16.82
N ALA A 87 14.88 23.71 -17.97
CA ALA A 87 15.61 23.53 -19.21
C ALA A 87 15.47 24.77 -20.11
N ARG A 88 16.49 25.02 -20.90
CA ARG A 88 16.47 26.03 -21.95
C ARG A 88 16.87 25.42 -23.28
N ILE A 89 15.94 25.54 -24.24
CA ILE A 89 16.09 25.05 -25.61
C ILE A 89 16.58 26.21 -26.49
N ASP A 90 17.18 25.91 -27.62
CA ASP A 90 17.67 26.94 -28.56
C ASP A 90 16.58 27.93 -28.97
N GLN A 91 16.75 29.19 -28.62
CA GLN A 91 15.79 30.27 -28.79
C GLN A 91 16.00 31.09 -30.08
N ARG A 92 17.05 30.82 -30.85
CA ARG A 92 17.41 31.65 -32.00
C ARG A 92 16.28 31.74 -33.05
N THR A 93 15.71 30.62 -33.44
CA THR A 93 14.61 30.60 -34.42
C THR A 93 13.33 31.21 -33.87
N PRO A 94 12.81 30.85 -32.66
CA PRO A 94 11.63 31.50 -32.10
C PRO A 94 11.79 33.02 -31.86
N THR A 95 12.99 33.48 -31.45
CA THR A 95 13.29 34.91 -31.32
C THR A 95 13.17 35.65 -32.62
N ASN A 96 13.73 35.11 -33.72
CA ASN A 96 13.63 35.70 -35.02
C ASN A 96 12.18 35.74 -35.54
N THR A 97 11.42 34.64 -35.31
CA THR A 97 10.00 34.60 -35.66
C THR A 97 9.18 35.65 -34.89
N LEU A 98 9.48 35.84 -33.60
CA LEU A 98 8.83 36.88 -32.82
C LEU A 98 9.15 38.28 -33.30
N ALA A 99 10.42 38.56 -33.69
CA ALA A 99 10.81 39.82 -34.25
C ALA A 99 10.09 40.13 -35.60
N GLN A 100 9.97 39.12 -36.47
CA GLN A 100 9.21 39.22 -37.70
C GLN A 100 7.72 39.50 -37.44
N ALA A 101 7.09 38.72 -36.54
CA ALA A 101 5.69 38.92 -36.19
C ALA A 101 5.40 40.31 -35.63
N ASN A 102 6.31 40.88 -34.83
CA ASN A 102 6.18 42.27 -34.38
C ASN A 102 6.22 43.26 -35.55
N ALA A 103 7.14 43.07 -36.51
CA ALA A 103 7.19 43.96 -37.68
C ALA A 103 5.91 43.89 -38.55
N ASP A 104 5.39 42.67 -38.77
CA ASP A 104 4.17 42.44 -39.50
C ASP A 104 2.95 43.04 -38.82
N LEU A 105 2.87 43.00 -37.51
CA LEU A 105 1.85 43.66 -36.71
C LEU A 105 1.88 45.19 -36.90
N GLU A 106 3.05 45.82 -36.86
CA GLU A 106 3.18 47.27 -37.06
C GLU A 106 2.74 47.68 -38.50
N VAL A 107 3.08 46.89 -39.52
CA VAL A 107 2.60 47.10 -40.88
C VAL A 107 1.05 47.01 -40.96
N ALA A 108 0.48 45.98 -40.31
CA ALA A 108 -1.00 45.80 -40.27
C ALA A 108 -1.70 46.94 -39.56
N LYS A 109 -1.15 47.46 -38.45
CA LYS A 109 -1.69 48.66 -37.74
C LYS A 109 -1.71 49.87 -38.65
N VAL A 110 -0.61 50.17 -39.34
CA VAL A 110 -0.52 51.30 -40.28
C VAL A 110 -1.54 51.18 -41.42
N ARG A 111 -1.66 49.96 -42.03
CA ARG A 111 -2.67 49.68 -43.06
C ARG A 111 -4.10 49.93 -42.58
N LEU A 112 -4.42 49.44 -41.38
CA LEU A 112 -5.74 49.66 -40.79
C LEU A 112 -6.01 51.14 -40.57
N SER A 113 -5.06 51.92 -40.01
CA SER A 113 -5.20 53.35 -39.81
C SER A 113 -5.45 54.11 -41.13
N ASN A 114 -4.70 53.76 -42.17
CA ASN A 114 -4.89 54.38 -43.51
C ASN A 114 -6.26 54.00 -44.10
N ALA A 115 -6.68 52.74 -44.01
CA ALA A 115 -7.97 52.27 -44.52
C ALA A 115 -9.13 52.90 -43.74
N GLN A 116 -9.00 53.05 -42.42
CA GLN A 116 -9.98 53.72 -41.55
C GLN A 116 -10.15 55.17 -41.94
N ASN A 117 -9.06 55.91 -42.08
CA ASN A 117 -9.08 57.33 -42.50
C ASN A 117 -9.72 57.48 -43.88
N GLN A 118 -9.46 56.56 -44.79
CA GLN A 118 -10.07 56.57 -46.12
C GLN A 118 -11.57 56.27 -46.08
N PHE A 119 -11.99 55.28 -45.29
CA PHE A 119 -13.38 54.91 -45.09
C PHE A 119 -14.18 56.07 -44.49
N GLU A 120 -13.66 56.70 -43.42
CA GLU A 120 -14.30 57.86 -42.78
C GLU A 120 -14.45 59.05 -43.74
N ARG A 121 -13.46 59.27 -44.60
CA ARG A 121 -13.52 60.31 -45.63
C ARG A 121 -14.56 59.98 -46.73
N SER A 122 -14.53 58.71 -47.21
CA SER A 122 -15.51 58.24 -48.19
C SER A 122 -16.92 58.28 -47.66
N LYS A 123 -17.12 57.95 -46.37
CA LYS A 123 -18.42 58.04 -45.71
C LYS A 123 -18.99 59.47 -45.72
N ARG A 124 -18.17 60.46 -45.36
CA ARG A 124 -18.62 61.88 -45.40
C ARG A 124 -18.99 62.35 -46.81
N LEU A 125 -18.15 62.00 -47.82
CA LEU A 125 -18.40 62.35 -49.19
C LEU A 125 -19.67 61.68 -49.77
N HIS A 126 -19.94 60.44 -49.34
CA HIS A 126 -21.14 59.71 -49.74
C HIS A 126 -22.39 60.31 -49.08
N ASP A 127 -22.34 60.67 -47.82
CA ASP A 127 -23.43 61.33 -47.10
C ASP A 127 -23.76 62.70 -47.71
N GLU A 128 -22.78 63.38 -48.31
CA GLU A 128 -22.93 64.66 -49.05
C GLU A 128 -23.34 64.44 -50.53
N GLY A 129 -23.45 63.18 -51.01
CA GLY A 129 -23.80 62.84 -52.39
C GLY A 129 -22.67 63.04 -53.43
N ASN A 130 -21.41 63.16 -52.99
CA ASN A 130 -20.25 63.50 -53.80
C ASN A 130 -19.53 62.31 -54.38
N ILE A 131 -19.86 61.07 -54.00
CA ILE A 131 -19.28 59.79 -54.52
C ILE A 131 -20.38 58.76 -54.75
N SER A 132 -20.13 57.76 -55.59
CA SER A 132 -21.04 56.64 -55.86
C SER A 132 -21.11 55.65 -54.72
N ASP A 133 -22.23 54.90 -54.58
CA ASP A 133 -22.38 53.78 -53.64
C ASP A 133 -21.25 52.78 -53.79
N LYS A 134 -20.85 52.42 -55.00
CA LYS A 134 -19.75 51.53 -55.28
C LYS A 134 -18.42 52.01 -54.66
N SER A 135 -18.10 53.31 -54.77
CA SER A 135 -16.85 53.86 -54.20
C SER A 135 -16.87 53.86 -52.67
N PHE A 136 -18.03 53.99 -52.05
CA PHE A 136 -18.21 53.85 -50.61
C PHE A 136 -18.04 52.38 -50.17
N GLU A 137 -18.70 51.42 -50.90
CA GLU A 137 -18.57 49.98 -50.63
C GLU A 137 -17.13 49.50 -50.77
N ASP A 138 -16.38 49.94 -51.83
CA ASP A 138 -14.97 49.63 -52.02
C ASP A 138 -14.11 50.11 -50.83
N ALA A 139 -14.38 51.29 -50.26
CA ALA A 139 -13.66 51.78 -49.08
C ALA A 139 -14.03 51.02 -47.80
N GLN A 140 -15.28 50.58 -47.65
CA GLN A 140 -15.76 49.75 -46.56
C GLN A 140 -15.13 48.36 -46.58
N GLU A 141 -15.03 47.75 -47.81
CA GLU A 141 -14.35 46.46 -47.98
C GLU A 141 -12.86 46.56 -47.63
N ALA A 142 -12.16 47.62 -48.12
CA ALA A 142 -10.76 47.85 -47.82
C ALA A 142 -10.52 48.04 -46.31
N PHE A 143 -11.38 48.74 -45.56
CA PHE A 143 -11.32 48.88 -44.11
C PHE A 143 -11.53 47.54 -43.40
N SER A 144 -12.58 46.78 -43.84
CA SER A 144 -12.86 45.45 -43.25
C SER A 144 -11.73 44.47 -43.48
N SER A 145 -11.14 44.46 -44.68
CA SER A 145 -9.98 43.63 -45.06
C SER A 145 -8.74 44.01 -44.21
N ALA A 146 -8.45 45.29 -44.05
CA ALA A 146 -7.32 45.75 -43.23
C ALA A 146 -7.52 45.40 -41.75
N ARG A 147 -8.73 45.47 -41.22
CA ARG A 147 -9.08 45.02 -39.86
C ARG A 147 -8.85 43.53 -39.66
N ALA A 148 -9.27 42.72 -40.64
CA ALA A 148 -9.03 41.28 -40.64
C ALA A 148 -7.53 40.94 -40.71
N GLN A 149 -6.72 41.75 -41.43
CA GLN A 149 -5.27 41.59 -41.49
C GLN A 149 -4.62 41.89 -40.15
N LEU A 150 -5.08 42.94 -39.42
CA LEU A 150 -4.58 43.23 -38.07
C LEU A 150 -4.81 42.07 -37.13
N VAL A 151 -6.04 41.54 -37.07
CA VAL A 151 -6.36 40.39 -36.19
C VAL A 151 -5.47 39.16 -36.49
N ARG A 152 -5.23 38.90 -37.80
CA ARG A 152 -4.29 37.79 -38.16
C ARG A 152 -2.86 38.07 -37.69
N ALA A 153 -2.38 39.29 -37.78
CA ALA A 153 -1.05 39.65 -37.35
C ALA A 153 -0.92 39.61 -35.79
N GLU A 154 -1.96 39.99 -35.07
CA GLU A 154 -2.02 39.84 -33.60
C GLU A 154 -1.96 38.39 -33.15
N VAL A 155 -2.75 37.50 -33.78
CA VAL A 155 -2.75 36.07 -33.52
C VAL A 155 -1.37 35.44 -33.86
N PHE A 156 -0.75 35.86 -34.97
CA PHE A 156 0.57 35.37 -35.37
C PHE A 156 1.65 35.80 -34.36
N LEU A 157 1.59 37.05 -33.88
CA LEU A 157 2.48 37.53 -32.80
C LEU A 157 2.33 36.74 -31.53
N GLU A 158 1.09 36.47 -31.09
CA GLU A 158 0.84 35.69 -29.87
C GLU A 158 1.37 34.26 -29.99
N ASN A 159 1.16 33.61 -31.15
CA ASN A 159 1.72 32.28 -31.42
C ASN A 159 3.26 32.28 -31.39
N ALA A 160 3.89 33.34 -31.90
CA ALA A 160 5.35 33.48 -31.86
C ALA A 160 5.85 33.70 -30.41
N ARG A 161 5.10 34.42 -29.55
CA ARG A 161 5.41 34.56 -28.12
C ARG A 161 5.33 33.25 -27.39
N ILE A 162 4.24 32.48 -27.61
CA ILE A 162 4.06 31.16 -27.00
C ILE A 162 5.21 30.24 -27.44
N ALA A 163 5.56 30.22 -28.72
CA ALA A 163 6.65 29.39 -29.22
C ALA A 163 8.01 29.74 -28.60
N LEU A 164 8.26 31.01 -28.29
CA LEU A 164 9.46 31.44 -27.58
C LEU A 164 9.41 31.04 -26.10
N ASP A 165 8.28 31.23 -25.43
CA ASP A 165 8.12 30.87 -24.00
C ASP A 165 8.26 29.35 -23.81
N ASP A 166 7.73 28.54 -24.69
CA ASP A 166 7.84 27.07 -24.68
C ASP A 166 9.30 26.57 -24.77
N THR A 167 10.27 27.41 -25.20
CA THR A 167 11.69 27.09 -25.17
C THR A 167 12.31 27.17 -23.79
N SER A 168 11.61 27.80 -22.84
CA SER A 168 12.04 27.93 -21.45
C SER A 168 11.14 27.05 -20.57
N VAL A 169 11.54 25.79 -20.43
CA VAL A 169 10.75 24.82 -19.66
C VAL A 169 10.89 25.11 -18.17
N ARG A 170 9.76 25.34 -17.50
CA ARG A 170 9.68 25.64 -16.06
C ARG A 170 9.01 24.54 -15.30
N SER A 171 9.33 24.42 -14.00
CA SER A 171 8.67 23.49 -13.10
C SER A 171 7.21 23.87 -12.89
N PRO A 172 6.25 22.95 -13.12
CA PRO A 172 4.84 23.18 -12.84
C PRO A 172 4.46 22.97 -11.36
N ILE A 173 5.36 22.38 -10.56
CA ILE A 173 5.17 22.11 -9.13
C ILE A 173 6.47 22.34 -8.36
N ALA A 174 6.38 22.53 -7.06
CA ALA A 174 7.52 22.38 -6.17
C ALA A 174 7.71 20.88 -5.88
N GLY A 175 8.96 20.38 -5.95
CA GLY A 175 9.26 18.97 -5.73
C GLY A 175 10.71 18.59 -6.05
N THR A 176 11.01 17.30 -5.91
CA THR A 176 12.34 16.76 -6.17
C THR A 176 12.40 16.09 -7.54
N VAL A 177 13.50 16.29 -8.25
CA VAL A 177 13.78 15.62 -9.53
C VAL A 177 14.13 14.16 -9.25
N ILE A 178 13.28 13.22 -9.73
CA ILE A 178 13.48 11.78 -9.52
C ILE A 178 14.13 11.09 -10.71
N SER A 179 13.98 11.66 -11.91
CA SER A 179 14.58 11.12 -13.14
C SER A 179 14.89 12.25 -14.13
N ARG A 180 16.02 12.16 -14.85
CA ARG A 180 16.44 13.13 -15.86
C ARG A 180 17.10 12.40 -17.04
N PRO A 181 16.31 11.87 -17.97
CA PRO A 181 16.85 11.16 -19.14
C PRO A 181 17.46 12.11 -20.20
N ALA A 182 17.13 13.40 -20.16
CA ALA A 182 17.64 14.39 -21.11
C ALA A 182 19.03 14.90 -20.74
N GLU A 183 19.85 15.19 -21.77
CA GLU A 183 21.22 15.70 -21.60
C GLU A 183 21.41 17.03 -22.35
N VAL A 184 22.33 17.87 -21.83
CA VAL A 184 22.72 19.11 -22.51
C VAL A 184 23.38 18.78 -23.85
N GLY A 185 22.99 19.49 -24.89
CA GLY A 185 23.46 19.24 -26.27
C GLY A 185 22.56 18.29 -27.07
N GLN A 186 21.67 17.56 -26.42
CA GLN A 186 20.70 16.68 -27.10
C GLN A 186 19.70 17.50 -27.93
N VAL A 187 19.34 17.00 -29.12
CA VAL A 187 18.27 17.56 -29.95
C VAL A 187 16.96 16.86 -29.61
N ILE A 188 15.95 17.64 -29.28
CA ILE A 188 14.63 17.17 -28.85
C ILE A 188 13.53 17.64 -29.79
N THR A 189 12.39 16.96 -29.72
CA THR A 189 11.21 17.23 -30.52
C THR A 189 9.99 17.55 -29.67
N SER A 190 9.15 18.47 -30.19
CA SER A 190 7.88 18.84 -29.55
C SER A 190 6.79 17.79 -29.83
N PRO A 191 5.70 17.77 -29.03
CA PRO A 191 4.54 16.89 -29.26
C PRO A 191 3.86 17.13 -30.61
N THR A 192 3.92 18.33 -31.14
CA THR A 192 3.34 18.70 -32.43
C THR A 192 4.14 18.16 -33.63
N SER A 193 5.41 17.82 -33.38
CA SER A 193 6.33 17.34 -34.46
C SER A 193 6.59 15.82 -34.39
N ALA A 194 6.16 15.14 -33.33
CA ALA A 194 6.43 13.72 -33.10
C ALA A 194 5.16 12.94 -32.72
N VAL A 195 5.00 11.75 -33.31
CA VAL A 195 3.87 10.83 -33.03
C VAL A 195 3.86 10.31 -31.59
N GLY A 196 4.91 10.54 -30.81
CA GLY A 196 5.10 10.01 -29.45
C GLY A 196 4.91 11.01 -28.28
N GLY A 197 4.43 12.22 -28.53
CA GLY A 197 4.04 13.13 -27.43
C GLY A 197 5.17 13.95 -26.80
N GLY A 198 6.24 14.29 -27.55
CA GLY A 198 7.37 15.13 -27.07
C GLY A 198 8.42 14.36 -26.27
N THR A 199 9.63 14.94 -26.20
CA THR A 199 10.76 14.31 -25.47
C THR A 199 10.61 14.55 -23.96
N LEU A 200 10.69 13.48 -23.16
CA LEU A 200 10.76 13.55 -21.71
C LEU A 200 12.09 14.20 -21.28
N LEU A 201 12.00 15.28 -20.55
CA LEU A 201 13.18 16.01 -20.05
C LEU A 201 13.57 15.54 -18.66
N MET A 202 12.60 15.51 -17.75
CA MET A 202 12.77 15.04 -16.39
C MET A 202 11.44 14.66 -15.78
N GLU A 203 11.49 13.93 -14.68
CA GLU A 203 10.34 13.58 -13.85
C GLU A 203 10.54 14.15 -12.45
N MET A 204 9.50 14.74 -11.90
CA MET A 204 9.50 15.34 -10.57
C MET A 204 8.38 14.77 -9.72
N ALA A 205 8.62 14.69 -8.41
CA ALA A 205 7.62 14.30 -7.43
C ALA A 205 7.76 15.07 -6.13
N ASP A 206 6.65 15.24 -5.41
CA ASP A 206 6.68 15.66 -4.01
C ASP A 206 7.01 14.46 -3.13
N LEU A 207 8.13 14.50 -2.43
CA LEU A 207 8.60 13.44 -1.53
C LEU A 207 8.22 13.68 -0.06
N ASN A 208 7.61 14.80 0.30
CA ASN A 208 7.17 15.06 1.68
C ASN A 208 6.06 14.09 2.11
N LYS A 209 5.27 13.65 1.14
CA LYS A 209 4.24 12.62 1.32
C LYS A 209 4.45 11.53 0.29
N VAL A 210 4.60 10.33 0.77
CA VAL A 210 4.75 9.15 -0.08
C VAL A 210 3.62 8.17 0.17
N ARG A 211 3.49 7.23 -0.72
CA ARG A 211 2.48 6.19 -0.66
C ARG A 211 3.15 4.83 -0.76
N VAL A 212 2.69 3.89 0.02
CA VAL A 212 3.04 2.49 -0.18
C VAL A 212 1.90 1.79 -0.89
N ARG A 213 2.22 1.13 -1.97
CA ARG A 213 1.33 0.20 -2.66
C ARG A 213 1.59 -1.20 -2.12
N ALA A 214 0.76 -1.65 -1.19
CA ALA A 214 0.82 -2.98 -0.62
C ALA A 214 -0.02 -3.96 -1.44
N LEU A 215 0.47 -5.18 -1.64
CA LEU A 215 -0.23 -6.24 -2.35
C LEU A 215 -0.82 -7.22 -1.35
N ILE A 216 -2.12 -7.15 -1.14
CA ILE A 216 -2.86 -7.95 -0.15
C ILE A 216 -3.48 -9.16 -0.83
N ASP A 217 -3.38 -10.33 -0.20
CA ASP A 217 -4.01 -11.56 -0.67
C ASP A 217 -5.55 -11.46 -0.69
N GLU A 218 -6.18 -12.14 -1.66
CA GLU A 218 -7.64 -12.20 -1.81
C GLU A 218 -8.34 -12.68 -0.53
N ILE A 219 -7.71 -13.56 0.25
CA ILE A 219 -8.28 -14.11 1.48
C ILE A 219 -8.41 -13.03 2.57
N ASP A 220 -7.52 -12.05 2.58
CA ASP A 220 -7.42 -11.05 3.64
C ASP A 220 -8.01 -9.69 3.27
N ILE A 221 -8.20 -9.39 1.98
CA ILE A 221 -8.70 -8.09 1.53
C ILE A 221 -10.08 -7.73 2.12
N GLY A 222 -10.93 -8.74 2.35
CA GLY A 222 -12.25 -8.53 2.95
C GLY A 222 -12.24 -8.06 4.41
N LYS A 223 -11.09 -8.10 5.09
CA LYS A 223 -10.89 -7.66 6.47
C LYS A 223 -10.38 -6.22 6.55
N ILE A 224 -9.90 -5.65 5.43
CA ILE A 224 -9.25 -4.35 5.38
C ILE A 224 -10.27 -3.27 5.09
N ASN A 225 -10.18 -2.16 5.84
CA ASN A 225 -11.03 -0.99 5.68
C ASN A 225 -10.18 0.27 5.53
N ILE A 226 -10.73 1.25 4.81
CA ILE A 226 -10.11 2.58 4.69
C ILE A 226 -10.08 3.23 6.07
N GLY A 227 -8.94 3.87 6.40
CA GLY A 227 -8.71 4.53 7.68
C GLY A 227 -8.02 3.67 8.74
N GLN A 228 -7.75 2.39 8.47
CA GLN A 228 -6.97 1.54 9.37
C GLN A 228 -5.52 2.01 9.47
N GLU A 229 -4.97 1.92 10.68
CA GLU A 229 -3.56 2.20 10.95
C GLU A 229 -2.68 1.07 10.45
N VAL A 230 -1.53 1.46 9.91
CA VAL A 230 -0.57 0.55 9.29
C VAL A 230 0.82 0.83 9.81
N THR A 231 1.48 -0.20 10.29
CA THR A 231 2.91 -0.16 10.61
C THR A 231 3.72 -0.68 9.43
N LEU A 232 4.74 0.11 9.04
CA LEU A 232 5.60 -0.23 7.91
C LEU A 232 7.04 -0.40 8.39
N LYS A 233 7.66 -1.48 7.93
CA LYS A 233 9.07 -1.82 8.18
C LYS A 233 9.80 -1.80 6.84
N VAL A 234 10.65 -0.80 6.65
CA VAL A 234 11.45 -0.66 5.43
C VAL A 234 12.77 -1.40 5.60
N SER A 235 13.14 -2.22 4.63
CA SER A 235 14.36 -3.05 4.69
C SER A 235 15.64 -2.25 4.91
N ALA A 236 15.65 -0.96 4.46
CA ALA A 236 16.78 -0.05 4.63
C ALA A 236 16.91 0.51 6.06
N TYR A 237 15.81 0.53 6.85
CA TYR A 237 15.74 1.12 8.19
C TYR A 237 15.08 0.17 9.18
N ARG A 238 15.76 -0.93 9.51
CA ARG A 238 15.20 -2.03 10.34
C ARG A 238 14.80 -1.61 11.74
N ASP A 239 15.44 -0.59 12.29
CA ASP A 239 15.20 -0.10 13.65
C ASP A 239 14.12 1.00 13.71
N LYS A 240 13.63 1.47 12.55
CA LYS A 240 12.59 2.49 12.47
C LYS A 240 11.29 1.88 11.97
N LYS A 241 10.20 2.21 12.67
CA LYS A 241 8.83 1.92 12.23
C LYS A 241 8.25 3.21 11.67
N PHE A 242 7.64 3.10 10.52
CA PHE A 242 6.86 4.18 9.91
C PHE A 242 5.39 3.87 10.11
N VAL A 243 4.60 4.90 10.36
CA VAL A 243 3.16 4.76 10.53
C VAL A 243 2.46 5.40 9.35
N GLY A 244 1.48 4.71 8.81
CA GLY A 244 0.66 5.16 7.70
C GLY A 244 -0.81 4.82 7.94
N VAL A 245 -1.64 5.24 7.00
CA VAL A 245 -3.09 4.98 7.05
C VAL A 245 -3.54 4.46 5.70
N VAL A 246 -4.41 3.43 5.71
CA VAL A 246 -5.05 2.93 4.50
C VAL A 246 -5.90 4.04 3.89
N SER A 247 -5.48 4.57 2.74
CA SER A 247 -6.17 5.66 2.05
C SER A 247 -7.16 5.15 1.00
N LYS A 248 -6.82 4.04 0.32
CA LYS A 248 -7.65 3.49 -0.75
C LYS A 248 -7.38 2.01 -0.97
N ILE A 249 -8.40 1.28 -1.39
CA ILE A 249 -8.31 -0.10 -1.89
C ILE A 249 -8.62 -0.05 -3.38
N GLU A 250 -7.71 -0.55 -4.22
CA GLU A 250 -7.95 -0.62 -5.66
C GLU A 250 -8.89 -1.80 -5.98
N PRO A 251 -9.96 -1.58 -6.77
CA PRO A 251 -10.94 -2.63 -7.03
C PRO A 251 -10.46 -3.68 -8.06
N MET A 252 -9.33 -3.42 -8.73
CA MET A 252 -8.77 -4.31 -9.74
C MET A 252 -7.63 -5.13 -9.15
N SER A 253 -7.79 -6.46 -9.15
CA SER A 253 -6.75 -7.38 -8.70
C SER A 253 -5.56 -7.41 -9.66
N LYS A 254 -4.40 -7.74 -9.13
CA LYS A 254 -3.21 -8.15 -9.89
C LYS A 254 -2.98 -9.64 -9.69
N ILE A 255 -2.68 -10.33 -10.77
CA ILE A 255 -2.32 -11.75 -10.73
C ILE A 255 -0.84 -11.83 -11.06
N ASP A 256 -0.05 -12.30 -10.11
CA ASP A 256 1.37 -12.60 -10.31
C ASP A 256 1.64 -14.03 -9.85
N GLN A 257 2.33 -14.82 -10.69
CA GLN A 257 2.66 -16.22 -10.41
C GLN A 257 1.50 -17.07 -9.84
N ASN A 258 0.28 -16.89 -10.37
CA ASN A 258 -0.97 -17.53 -9.92
C ASN A 258 -1.47 -17.12 -8.52
N VAL A 259 -0.94 -16.06 -7.94
CA VAL A 259 -1.47 -15.45 -6.70
C VAL A 259 -2.29 -14.23 -7.07
N THR A 260 -3.54 -14.18 -6.60
CA THR A 260 -4.43 -13.04 -6.77
C THR A 260 -4.24 -12.09 -5.61
N THR A 261 -3.79 -10.87 -5.89
CA THR A 261 -3.60 -9.82 -4.89
C THR A 261 -4.37 -8.56 -5.25
N PHE A 262 -4.77 -7.80 -4.24
CA PHE A 262 -5.41 -6.50 -4.40
C PHE A 262 -4.47 -5.40 -3.89
N PRO A 263 -4.18 -4.38 -4.72
CA PRO A 263 -3.38 -3.25 -4.28
C PRO A 263 -4.13 -2.41 -3.25
N VAL A 264 -3.52 -2.20 -2.09
CA VAL A 264 -3.98 -1.29 -1.04
C VAL A 264 -2.99 -0.13 -0.96
N LEU A 265 -3.52 1.08 -1.03
CA LEU A 265 -2.73 2.30 -0.99
C LEU A 265 -2.70 2.86 0.43
N ILE A 266 -1.50 3.07 0.94
CA ILE A 266 -1.24 3.52 2.30
C ILE A 266 -0.47 4.84 2.21
N ASP A 267 -1.05 5.92 2.71
CA ASP A 267 -0.41 7.23 2.69
C ASP A 267 0.42 7.42 3.96
N ILE A 268 1.63 7.98 3.79
CA ILE A 268 2.64 8.12 4.83
C ILE A 268 3.25 9.52 4.75
N GLU A 269 3.42 10.18 5.88
CA GLU A 269 4.20 11.41 5.98
C GLU A 269 5.70 11.10 6.05
N ASN A 270 6.46 11.68 5.14
CA ASN A 270 7.90 11.46 4.99
C ASN A 270 8.69 12.72 5.37
N GLN A 271 8.46 13.24 6.58
CA GLN A 271 9.03 14.51 7.04
C GLN A 271 10.57 14.53 7.03
N ASP A 272 11.21 13.38 7.27
CA ASP A 272 12.67 13.25 7.27
C ASP A 272 13.26 12.93 5.88
N ASN A 273 12.45 12.82 4.84
CA ASN A 273 12.83 12.38 3.49
C ASN A 273 13.63 11.05 3.44
N LEU A 274 13.37 10.17 4.40
CA LEU A 274 14.05 8.87 4.50
C LEU A 274 13.49 7.82 3.53
N LEU A 275 12.19 7.91 3.23
CA LEU A 275 11.54 6.99 2.31
C LEU A 275 11.77 7.47 0.88
N LEU A 276 12.48 6.66 0.10
CA LEU A 276 12.74 6.91 -1.31
C LEU A 276 11.81 6.03 -2.18
N ILE A 277 11.43 6.58 -3.34
CA ILE A 277 10.60 5.86 -4.31
C ILE A 277 11.32 4.57 -4.75
N GLY A 278 10.55 3.47 -4.83
CA GLY A 278 11.07 2.15 -5.19
C GLY A 278 11.60 1.32 -4.02
N MET A 279 11.61 1.84 -2.78
CA MET A 279 11.96 1.03 -1.61
C MET A 279 10.89 -0.03 -1.34
N ASN A 280 11.35 -1.24 -1.03
CA ASN A 280 10.48 -2.32 -0.56
C ASN A 280 10.23 -2.19 0.94
N THR A 281 9.02 -2.52 1.35
CA THR A 281 8.57 -2.43 2.74
C THR A 281 7.67 -3.63 3.07
N ASP A 282 7.82 -4.12 4.29
CA ASP A 282 6.86 -5.03 4.90
C ASP A 282 5.78 -4.20 5.59
N VAL A 283 4.55 -4.52 5.34
CA VAL A 283 3.35 -3.79 5.74
C VAL A 283 2.57 -4.64 6.72
N GLU A 284 2.32 -4.13 7.93
CA GLU A 284 1.51 -4.75 8.96
C GLU A 284 0.25 -3.88 9.16
N ILE A 285 -0.90 -4.35 8.66
CA ILE A 285 -2.19 -3.66 8.79
C ILE A 285 -2.91 -4.18 10.03
N GLU A 286 -3.25 -3.30 10.94
CA GLU A 286 -3.97 -3.64 12.15
C GLU A 286 -5.47 -3.83 11.84
N ILE A 287 -5.95 -5.09 11.99
CA ILE A 287 -7.35 -5.44 11.77
C ILE A 287 -8.14 -5.36 13.07
N LEU A 288 -7.53 -5.86 14.16
CA LEU A 288 -8.13 -5.91 15.47
C LEU A 288 -7.05 -5.68 16.52
N ASN A 289 -7.31 -4.76 17.44
CA ASN A 289 -6.47 -4.48 18.59
C ASN A 289 -7.36 -4.00 19.74
N GLU A 290 -8.01 -4.95 20.40
CA GLU A 290 -8.98 -4.65 21.44
C GLU A 290 -8.78 -5.57 22.66
N GLU A 291 -8.93 -5.02 23.85
CA GLU A 291 -9.00 -5.80 25.07
C GLU A 291 -10.43 -6.33 25.28
N VAL A 292 -10.56 -7.65 25.30
CA VAL A 292 -11.85 -8.31 25.56
C VAL A 292 -11.90 -8.77 27.01
N ALA A 293 -13.07 -8.59 27.63
CA ALA A 293 -13.25 -8.90 29.05
C ALA A 293 -13.11 -10.40 29.36
N LEU A 294 -13.38 -11.26 28.38
CA LEU A 294 -13.34 -12.70 28.57
C LEU A 294 -12.92 -13.40 27.27
N ALA A 295 -11.79 -14.08 27.32
CA ALA A 295 -11.26 -14.86 26.19
C ALA A 295 -10.83 -16.27 26.62
N LEU A 296 -10.83 -17.16 25.64
CA LEU A 296 -10.33 -18.53 25.77
C LEU A 296 -9.34 -18.83 24.63
N PRO A 297 -8.35 -19.70 24.89
CA PRO A 297 -7.51 -20.20 23.79
C PRO A 297 -8.35 -20.91 22.74
N ALA A 298 -8.13 -20.61 21.45
CA ALA A 298 -8.84 -21.23 20.33
C ALA A 298 -8.75 -22.77 20.37
N GLY A 299 -7.64 -23.33 20.88
CA GLY A 299 -7.47 -24.76 21.10
C GLY A 299 -8.41 -25.40 22.14
N SER A 300 -9.19 -24.62 22.90
CA SER A 300 -10.21 -25.14 23.81
C SER A 300 -11.57 -25.37 23.13
N LEU A 301 -11.80 -24.77 21.97
CA LEU A 301 -13.07 -24.84 21.23
C LEU A 301 -13.19 -26.16 20.49
N ARG A 302 -14.40 -26.74 20.54
CA ARG A 302 -14.73 -27.98 19.81
C ARG A 302 -16.06 -27.83 19.06
N THR A 303 -16.09 -28.43 17.89
CA THR A 303 -17.33 -28.62 17.15
C THR A 303 -18.11 -29.82 17.68
N ARG A 304 -19.39 -29.96 17.31
CA ARG A 304 -20.18 -31.18 17.63
C ARG A 304 -19.53 -32.47 17.16
N LYS A 305 -18.75 -32.42 16.09
CA LYS A 305 -18.06 -33.57 15.52
C LYS A 305 -16.81 -33.91 16.36
N ASP A 306 -16.01 -32.90 16.67
CA ASP A 306 -14.72 -33.08 17.36
C ASP A 306 -14.89 -33.48 18.83
N ILE A 307 -15.94 -32.99 19.49
CA ILE A 307 -16.16 -33.28 20.92
C ILE A 307 -16.36 -34.78 21.17
N ARG A 308 -16.93 -35.53 20.21
CA ARG A 308 -17.17 -36.98 20.35
C ARG A 308 -15.88 -37.80 20.43
N SER A 309 -14.82 -37.35 19.78
CA SER A 309 -13.51 -38.01 19.81
C SER A 309 -12.69 -37.66 21.04
N VAL A 310 -12.98 -36.50 21.66
CA VAL A 310 -12.15 -35.92 22.72
C VAL A 310 -12.77 -36.13 24.12
N ALA A 311 -14.10 -36.10 24.25
CA ALA A 311 -14.80 -36.25 25.52
C ALA A 311 -14.47 -37.57 26.29
N PRO A 312 -14.36 -38.73 25.61
CA PRO A 312 -14.01 -39.99 26.28
C PRO A 312 -12.61 -39.95 26.94
N LEU A 313 -11.67 -39.18 26.39
CA LEU A 313 -10.30 -39.04 26.94
C LEU A 313 -10.29 -38.33 28.29
N LEU A 314 -11.32 -37.56 28.60
CA LEU A 314 -11.51 -36.90 29.89
C LEU A 314 -12.55 -37.58 30.78
N GLY A 315 -12.93 -38.83 30.45
CA GLY A 315 -13.81 -39.66 31.25
C GLY A 315 -15.30 -39.32 31.13
N ILE A 316 -15.71 -38.53 30.11
CA ILE A 316 -17.12 -38.23 29.85
C ILE A 316 -17.76 -39.43 29.13
N LYS A 317 -18.83 -39.97 29.70
CA LYS A 317 -19.56 -41.10 29.12
C LYS A 317 -20.35 -40.69 27.87
N GLU A 318 -20.45 -41.58 26.90
CA GLU A 318 -21.10 -41.33 25.63
C GLU A 318 -22.58 -40.92 25.78
N ASP A 319 -23.27 -41.55 26.74
CA ASP A 319 -24.68 -41.24 27.05
C ASP A 319 -24.85 -39.81 27.61
N GLU A 320 -23.93 -39.37 28.46
CA GLU A 320 -23.92 -37.99 29.00
C GLU A 320 -23.66 -36.96 27.90
N LEU A 321 -22.72 -37.28 27.01
CA LEU A 321 -22.40 -36.44 25.87
C LEU A 321 -23.57 -36.36 24.88
N ASN A 322 -24.20 -37.47 24.55
CA ASN A 322 -25.35 -37.48 23.65
C ASN A 322 -26.52 -36.71 24.22
N ASN A 323 -26.83 -36.86 25.52
CA ASN A 323 -27.87 -36.10 26.19
C ASN A 323 -27.56 -34.58 26.20
N PHE A 324 -26.30 -34.18 26.30
CA PHE A 324 -25.87 -32.78 26.20
C PHE A 324 -26.03 -32.25 24.77
N LEU A 325 -25.67 -33.03 23.74
CA LEU A 325 -25.72 -32.65 22.34
C LEU A 325 -27.16 -32.57 21.79
N ILE A 326 -28.11 -33.34 22.37
CA ILE A 326 -29.54 -33.31 22.01
C ILE A 326 -30.22 -32.02 22.51
N LYS A 327 -29.74 -31.44 23.62
CA LYS A 327 -30.26 -30.14 24.09
C LYS A 327 -29.91 -29.06 23.08
N LYS A 328 -30.92 -28.70 22.29
CA LYS A 328 -30.80 -27.65 21.26
C LYS A 328 -30.52 -26.31 21.95
N VAL A 329 -29.43 -25.68 21.61
CA VAL A 329 -29.21 -24.28 21.98
C VAL A 329 -29.99 -23.42 20.98
N ASP A 330 -30.89 -22.57 21.49
CA ASP A 330 -31.57 -21.59 20.64
C ASP A 330 -30.53 -20.68 19.95
N GLY A 331 -30.49 -20.72 18.62
CA GLY A 331 -29.61 -19.94 17.80
C GLY A 331 -28.29 -20.65 17.41
N GLU A 332 -28.41 -21.84 16.77
CA GLU A 332 -27.25 -22.44 16.06
C GLU A 332 -26.85 -21.55 14.89
N ASN A 333 -26.04 -20.56 15.19
CA ASN A 333 -25.28 -19.80 14.20
C ASN A 333 -23.83 -20.32 14.20
N PHE A 334 -23.04 -19.99 13.17
CA PHE A 334 -21.64 -20.38 13.01
C PHE A 334 -20.72 -20.01 14.20
N ASP A 335 -21.21 -19.21 15.16
CA ASP A 335 -20.45 -18.68 16.31
C ASP A 335 -20.67 -19.48 17.60
N THR A 336 -21.22 -20.71 17.54
CA THR A 336 -21.47 -21.55 18.72
C THR A 336 -20.56 -22.76 18.75
N TYR A 337 -19.78 -22.88 19.84
CA TYR A 337 -18.82 -23.95 20.07
C TYR A 337 -19.06 -24.64 21.40
N ILE A 338 -18.38 -25.77 21.63
CA ILE A 338 -18.41 -26.52 22.87
C ILE A 338 -17.03 -26.44 23.51
N VAL A 339 -16.98 -26.17 24.81
CA VAL A 339 -15.78 -26.26 25.63
C VAL A 339 -15.96 -27.25 26.75
N LEU A 340 -14.86 -27.81 27.23
CA LEU A 340 -14.85 -28.72 28.37
C LEU A 340 -14.36 -27.95 29.60
N LYS A 341 -15.29 -27.66 30.54
CA LYS A 341 -14.99 -26.99 31.81
C LYS A 341 -14.43 -27.97 32.82
N LYS A 342 -13.46 -27.57 33.61
CA LYS A 342 -12.98 -28.30 34.75
C LYS A 342 -13.88 -28.04 35.96
N THR A 343 -14.50 -29.06 36.49
CA THR A 343 -15.28 -28.99 37.72
C THR A 343 -14.69 -29.91 38.79
N LYS A 344 -15.18 -29.80 40.05
CA LYS A 344 -14.79 -30.72 41.12
C LYS A 344 -15.12 -32.19 40.83
N LYS A 345 -16.06 -32.44 39.92
CA LYS A 345 -16.51 -33.80 39.51
C LYS A 345 -15.86 -34.28 38.22
N GLY A 346 -14.95 -33.50 37.59
CA GLY A 346 -14.32 -33.82 36.34
C GLY A 346 -14.64 -32.82 35.21
N ALA A 347 -14.44 -33.23 33.96
CA ALA A 347 -14.72 -32.43 32.80
C ALA A 347 -16.25 -32.40 32.47
N VAL A 348 -16.78 -31.22 32.24
CA VAL A 348 -18.22 -31.05 31.90
C VAL A 348 -18.30 -30.23 30.60
N PRO A 349 -19.03 -30.68 29.57
CA PRO A 349 -19.22 -29.92 28.35
C PRO A 349 -20.15 -28.73 28.59
N ALA A 350 -19.81 -27.59 27.96
CA ALA A 350 -20.64 -26.39 28.00
C ALA A 350 -20.69 -25.74 26.62
N TRP A 351 -21.86 -25.28 26.22
CA TRP A 351 -22.03 -24.46 25.03
C TRP A 351 -21.55 -23.04 25.31
N ILE A 352 -20.82 -22.49 24.36
CA ILE A 352 -20.40 -21.09 24.38
C ILE A 352 -20.74 -20.41 23.08
N LYS A 353 -21.04 -19.12 23.17
CA LYS A 353 -21.13 -18.22 22.04
C LYS A 353 -19.86 -17.39 21.99
N VAL A 354 -19.19 -17.36 20.84
CA VAL A 354 -17.93 -16.66 20.64
C VAL A 354 -18.14 -15.41 19.81
N GLY A 355 -17.19 -14.48 19.93
CA GLY A 355 -17.13 -13.24 19.19
C GLY A 355 -15.85 -13.13 18.35
N LYS A 356 -15.09 -12.07 18.58
CA LYS A 356 -13.83 -11.76 17.88
C LYS A 356 -12.74 -12.78 18.19
N THR A 357 -11.79 -12.94 17.28
CA THR A 357 -10.66 -13.87 17.44
C THR A 357 -9.40 -13.32 16.79
N ASP A 358 -8.26 -13.63 17.39
CA ASP A 358 -6.91 -13.39 16.85
C ASP A 358 -6.23 -14.69 16.40
N LEU A 359 -7.00 -15.79 16.22
CA LEU A 359 -6.56 -17.16 15.91
C LEU A 359 -5.94 -17.90 17.10
N ASN A 360 -5.36 -17.23 18.08
CA ASN A 360 -4.81 -17.83 19.31
C ASN A 360 -5.85 -17.84 20.42
N TYR A 361 -6.57 -16.74 20.58
CA TYR A 361 -7.63 -16.54 21.55
C TYR A 361 -8.94 -16.15 20.85
N VAL A 362 -10.04 -16.45 21.52
CA VAL A 362 -11.38 -16.16 21.05
C VAL A 362 -12.19 -15.53 22.18
N GLU A 363 -12.83 -14.40 21.87
CA GLU A 363 -13.75 -13.74 22.78
C GLU A 363 -14.92 -14.65 23.09
N VAL A 364 -15.33 -14.69 24.37
CA VAL A 364 -16.50 -15.43 24.82
C VAL A 364 -17.59 -14.45 25.22
N ILE A 365 -18.70 -14.46 24.44
CA ILE A 365 -19.85 -13.60 24.70
C ILE A 365 -20.77 -14.22 25.76
N GLN A 366 -20.94 -15.55 25.73
CA GLN A 366 -21.83 -16.28 26.66
C GLN A 366 -21.35 -17.71 26.90
N GLY A 367 -21.70 -18.27 28.05
CA GLY A 367 -21.53 -19.69 28.36
C GLY A 367 -20.43 -20.04 29.36
N ILE A 368 -19.49 -19.11 29.61
CA ILE A 368 -18.41 -19.22 30.60
C ILE A 368 -18.37 -17.96 31.45
N LYS A 369 -17.89 -18.10 32.68
CA LYS A 369 -17.62 -16.98 33.61
C LYS A 369 -16.13 -16.74 33.73
N TYR A 370 -15.77 -15.56 34.19
CA TYR A 370 -14.41 -15.19 34.57
C TYR A 370 -13.82 -16.19 35.56
N ASP A 371 -12.55 -16.54 35.46
CA ASP A 371 -11.81 -17.54 36.26
C ASP A 371 -12.31 -19.00 36.10
N GLU A 372 -13.25 -19.32 35.26
CA GLU A 372 -13.57 -20.71 34.96
C GLU A 372 -12.44 -21.38 34.16
N VAL A 373 -12.03 -22.56 34.59
CA VAL A 373 -10.94 -23.31 33.96
C VAL A 373 -11.47 -24.22 32.88
N VAL A 374 -10.85 -24.19 31.72
CA VAL A 374 -11.19 -25.05 30.58
C VAL A 374 -10.02 -25.97 30.20
N TYR A 375 -10.36 -27.09 29.59
CA TYR A 375 -9.40 -28.01 28.99
C TYR A 375 -9.02 -27.53 27.59
N VAL A 376 -7.73 -27.35 27.36
CA VAL A 376 -7.15 -27.13 26.03
C VAL A 376 -6.55 -28.45 25.57
N LEU A 377 -7.04 -28.97 24.47
CA LEU A 377 -6.69 -30.28 23.97
C LEU A 377 -6.09 -30.16 22.57
N PRO A 378 -5.13 -30.99 22.20
CA PRO A 378 -4.61 -31.04 20.84
C PRO A 378 -5.73 -31.44 19.83
N SER A 379 -5.48 -31.24 18.56
CA SER A 379 -6.39 -31.65 17.50
C SER A 379 -6.59 -33.17 17.47
N GLU A 380 -7.75 -33.63 16.98
CA GLU A 380 -8.08 -35.06 16.84
C GLU A 380 -6.99 -35.84 16.09
N GLY A 381 -6.42 -35.26 15.04
CA GLY A 381 -5.34 -35.89 14.28
C GLY A 381 -4.07 -36.15 15.08
N LEU A 382 -3.69 -35.19 15.94
CA LEU A 382 -2.52 -35.30 16.81
C LEU A 382 -2.73 -36.35 17.92
N ILE A 383 -3.95 -36.41 18.46
CA ILE A 383 -4.34 -37.42 19.47
C ILE A 383 -4.25 -38.82 18.87
N LYS A 384 -4.84 -39.05 17.69
CA LYS A 384 -4.79 -40.35 16.99
C LYS A 384 -3.35 -40.75 16.62
N TYR A 385 -2.53 -39.80 16.22
CA TYR A 385 -1.13 -40.05 15.91
C TYR A 385 -0.36 -40.46 17.16
N GLN A 386 -0.53 -39.78 18.28
CA GLN A 386 0.11 -40.12 19.55
C GLN A 386 -0.34 -41.49 20.10
N GLN A 387 -1.66 -41.81 19.99
CA GLN A 387 -2.18 -43.13 20.37
C GLN A 387 -1.51 -44.26 19.55
N LYS A 388 -1.49 -44.13 18.21
CA LYS A 388 -0.81 -45.06 17.34
C LYS A 388 0.70 -45.20 17.63
N PHE A 389 1.33 -44.08 18.01
CA PHE A 389 2.75 -44.12 18.39
C PHE A 389 2.97 -44.86 19.71
N SER A 390 2.14 -44.58 20.72
CA SER A 390 2.22 -45.27 22.01
C SER A 390 1.94 -46.80 21.90
N GLU A 391 0.99 -47.20 21.07
CA GLU A 391 0.71 -48.62 20.77
C GLU A 391 1.88 -49.28 20.07
N ARG A 392 2.55 -48.61 19.12
CA ARG A 392 3.76 -49.16 18.46
C ARG A 392 4.94 -49.31 19.41
N VAL A 393 5.08 -48.37 20.35
CA VAL A 393 6.14 -48.44 21.36
C VAL A 393 5.86 -49.57 22.38
N LYS A 394 4.62 -49.71 22.87
CA LYS A 394 4.22 -50.80 23.76
C LYS A 394 4.36 -52.17 23.10
N GLY A 395 4.02 -52.31 21.79
CA GLY A 395 4.18 -53.56 21.05
C GLY A 395 5.61 -53.92 20.66
N ARG A 396 6.58 -53.03 20.90
CA ARG A 396 8.02 -53.28 20.60
C ARG A 396 8.86 -53.60 21.83
N PHE A 397 8.33 -53.33 23.03
CA PHE A 397 9.00 -53.53 24.33
C PHE A 397 8.18 -54.40 25.29
N GLY A 398 7.08 -54.98 24.88
CA GLY A 398 6.30 -56.05 25.52
C GLY A 398 6.36 -57.31 24.66
#